data_f26df62387ab97a8789fc522d89a9b3a
#
_entry.id   f26df62387ab97a8789fc522d89a9b3a
#
_cell.length_a   1.000
_cell.length_b   1.000
_cell.length_c   1.000
_cell.angle_alpha   90.00
_cell.angle_beta   90.00
_cell.angle_gamma   90.00
#
_symmetry.space_group_name_H-M   'P 1'
#
loop_
_entity.id
_entity.type
_entity.pdbx_description
1 polymer ?
#
loop_
_entity_poly.entity_id
_entity_poly.type
_entity_poly.pdbx_seq_one_letter_code
_entity_poly.pdbx_strand_id
1 'polypeptide(L)'
;MSYGKAVREDLRVPTRELRHAIPQVYAGYRELHDAALAAGALDARTKELIALAIAVSKECDGCIAAHAHGAVLHGATVAEAAEAIGVTFLMNGGPATVYGARAFAAFQEFHREYAGRRAESAAAR
;
A
#
# COMPACT_ATOMS: atom_id res chain seq x y z
N MET A 1 1.64 -13.49 -11.44
CA MET A 1 2.06 -12.08 -11.57
C MET A 1 1.97 -11.42 -10.21
N SER A 2 2.96 -10.62 -9.83
CA SER A 2 2.96 -9.89 -8.56
C SER A 2 2.46 -8.46 -8.76
N TYR A 3 1.48 -8.05 -7.95
CA TYR A 3 0.98 -6.67 -7.94
C TYR A 3 1.54 -5.86 -6.77
N GLY A 4 2.31 -6.49 -5.91
CA GLY A 4 2.94 -5.86 -4.75
C GLY A 4 4.44 -5.70 -4.93
N LYS A 5 5.19 -6.71 -4.57
CA LYS A 5 6.66 -6.65 -4.53
C LYS A 5 7.29 -6.33 -5.89
N ALA A 6 6.83 -6.99 -6.96
CA ALA A 6 7.39 -6.76 -8.29
C ALA A 6 7.14 -5.34 -8.78
N VAL A 7 5.95 -4.78 -8.53
CA VAL A 7 5.65 -3.39 -8.89
C VAL A 7 6.58 -2.42 -8.16
N ARG A 8 6.80 -2.63 -6.86
CA ARG A 8 7.70 -1.78 -6.08
C ARG A 8 9.14 -1.88 -6.57
N GLU A 9 9.60 -3.09 -6.90
CA GLU A 9 10.96 -3.29 -7.41
C GLU A 9 11.15 -2.65 -8.79
N ASP A 10 10.17 -2.78 -9.68
CA ASP A 10 10.23 -2.18 -11.02
C ASP A 10 10.31 -0.65 -10.96
N LEU A 11 9.69 -0.04 -9.96
CA LEU A 11 9.71 1.41 -9.78
C LEU A 11 10.92 1.94 -9.02
N ARG A 12 11.70 1.08 -8.38
CA ARG A 12 12.78 1.50 -7.51
C ARG A 12 13.84 2.34 -8.21
N VAL A 13 14.35 1.87 -9.35
CA VAL A 13 15.39 2.59 -10.10
C VAL A 13 14.82 3.85 -10.76
N PRO A 14 13.71 3.79 -11.53
CA PRO A 14 13.13 5.01 -12.10
C PRO A 14 12.80 6.07 -11.05
N THR A 15 12.27 5.66 -9.90
CA THR A 15 11.94 6.59 -8.81
C THR A 15 13.19 7.26 -8.25
N ARG A 16 14.25 6.49 -8.05
CA ARG A 16 15.52 7.04 -7.57
C ARG A 16 16.10 8.06 -8.54
N GLU A 17 16.05 7.74 -9.83
CA GLU A 17 16.55 8.64 -10.87
C GLU A 17 15.74 9.94 -10.90
N LEU A 18 14.43 9.85 -10.85
CA LEU A 18 13.57 11.03 -10.83
C LEU A 18 13.79 11.87 -9.57
N ARG A 19 13.94 11.21 -8.41
CA ARG A 19 14.21 11.90 -7.14
C ARG A 19 15.53 12.67 -7.21
N HIS A 20 16.57 12.10 -7.83
CA HIS A 20 17.83 12.81 -8.01
C HIS A 20 17.70 14.00 -8.94
N ALA A 21 16.79 13.95 -9.91
CA ALA A 21 16.54 15.03 -10.85
C ALA A 21 15.72 16.17 -10.23
N ILE A 22 14.81 15.87 -9.30
CA ILE A 22 13.90 16.84 -8.67
C ILE A 22 13.84 16.63 -7.14
N PRO A 23 14.99 16.76 -6.44
CA PRO A 23 15.05 16.39 -5.02
C PRO A 23 14.14 17.21 -4.12
N GLN A 24 13.93 18.50 -4.43
CA GLN A 24 13.09 19.37 -3.60
C GLN A 24 11.61 19.01 -3.70
N VAL A 25 11.16 18.57 -4.88
CA VAL A 25 9.78 18.14 -5.07
C VAL A 25 9.53 16.87 -4.25
N TYR A 26 10.46 15.92 -4.31
CA TYR A 26 10.34 14.68 -3.51
C TYR A 26 10.40 14.97 -2.00
N ALA A 27 11.23 15.92 -1.57
CA ALA A 27 11.27 16.32 -0.16
C ALA A 27 9.92 16.88 0.29
N GLY A 28 9.31 17.75 -0.50
CA GLY A 28 7.98 18.30 -0.21
C GLY A 28 6.89 17.23 -0.19
N TYR A 29 6.93 16.32 -1.16
CA TYR A 29 5.99 15.19 -1.21
C TYR A 29 6.16 14.28 0.02
N ARG A 30 7.40 14.02 0.44
CA ARG A 30 7.68 13.22 1.64
C ARG A 30 7.08 13.83 2.90
N GLU A 31 7.21 15.13 3.05
CA GLU A 31 6.60 15.85 4.18
C GLU A 31 5.08 15.74 4.16
N LEU A 32 4.46 15.93 2.97
CA LEU A 32 3.03 15.77 2.80
C LEU A 32 2.58 14.34 3.15
N HIS A 33 3.27 13.36 2.61
CA HIS A 33 2.98 11.94 2.84
C HIS A 33 3.00 11.61 4.34
N ASP A 34 4.09 11.98 5.02
CA ASP A 34 4.28 11.65 6.42
C ASP A 34 3.24 12.36 7.31
N ALA A 35 2.94 13.63 7.02
CA ALA A 35 1.93 14.38 7.77
C ALA A 35 0.52 13.80 7.57
N ALA A 36 0.18 13.45 6.33
CA ALA A 36 -1.14 12.91 6.02
C ALA A 36 -1.39 11.55 6.67
N LEU A 37 -0.36 10.70 6.73
CA LEU A 37 -0.48 9.34 7.26
C LEU A 37 -0.18 9.22 8.75
N ALA A 38 0.30 10.28 9.40
CA ALA A 38 0.58 10.27 10.83
C ALA A 38 -0.70 9.99 11.63
N ALA A 39 -0.58 9.21 12.70
CA ALA A 39 -1.70 8.90 13.57
C ALA A 39 -2.27 10.19 14.20
N GLY A 40 -3.60 10.29 14.19
CA GLY A 40 -4.33 11.39 14.78
C GLY A 40 -5.67 10.87 15.28
N ALA A 41 -6.77 11.53 14.92
CA ALA A 41 -8.11 11.02 15.21
C ALA A 41 -8.33 9.64 14.58
N LEU A 42 -7.70 9.39 13.42
CA LEU A 42 -7.64 8.08 12.79
C LEU A 42 -6.24 7.53 13.02
N ASP A 43 -6.13 6.23 13.28
CA ASP A 43 -4.82 5.61 13.41
C ASP A 43 -4.14 5.40 12.04
N ALA A 44 -2.85 5.13 12.06
CA ALA A 44 -2.06 4.96 10.85
C ALA A 44 -2.56 3.79 9.99
N ARG A 45 -3.00 2.70 10.62
CA ARG A 45 -3.59 1.55 9.93
C ARG A 45 -4.82 1.94 9.14
N THR A 46 -5.74 2.66 9.74
CA THR A 46 -6.97 3.15 9.09
C THR A 46 -6.63 4.07 7.92
N LYS A 47 -5.67 4.98 8.12
CA LYS A 47 -5.23 5.89 7.06
C LYS A 47 -4.62 5.17 5.88
N GLU A 48 -3.83 4.12 6.11
CA GLU A 48 -3.28 3.30 5.03
C GLU A 48 -4.37 2.54 4.27
N LEU A 49 -5.40 2.05 4.98
CA LEU A 49 -6.54 1.39 4.32
C LEU A 49 -7.35 2.38 3.47
N ILE A 50 -7.51 3.61 3.94
CA ILE A 50 -8.14 4.69 3.15
C ILE A 50 -7.33 4.96 1.89
N ALA A 51 -6.00 5.08 2.02
CA ALA A 51 -5.12 5.32 0.88
C ALA A 51 -5.17 4.15 -0.11
N LEU A 52 -5.22 2.91 0.37
CA LEU A 52 -5.36 1.72 -0.47
C LEU A 52 -6.68 1.76 -1.26
N ALA A 53 -7.78 2.11 -0.62
CA ALA A 53 -9.08 2.23 -1.29
C ALA A 53 -9.07 3.32 -2.36
N ILE A 54 -8.44 4.46 -2.07
CA ILE A 54 -8.29 5.54 -3.06
C ILE A 54 -7.40 5.08 -4.21
N ALA A 55 -6.33 4.33 -3.92
CA ALA A 55 -5.43 3.79 -4.94
C ALA A 55 -6.17 2.85 -5.91
N VAL A 56 -7.07 2.01 -5.41
CA VAL A 56 -7.97 1.19 -6.22
C VAL A 56 -8.83 2.08 -7.12
N SER A 57 -9.43 3.12 -6.54
CA SER A 57 -10.31 4.05 -7.26
C SER A 57 -9.57 4.83 -8.35
N LYS A 58 -8.29 5.12 -8.14
CA LYS A 58 -7.43 5.81 -9.10
C LYS A 58 -6.76 4.86 -10.09
N GLU A 59 -6.96 3.55 -9.95
CA GLU A 59 -6.36 2.54 -10.82
C GLU A 59 -4.84 2.67 -10.90
N CYS A 60 -4.20 2.87 -9.73
CA CYS A 60 -2.77 3.17 -9.64
C CYS A 60 -2.03 1.97 -9.03
N ASP A 61 -1.43 1.13 -9.86
CA ASP A 61 -0.71 -0.07 -9.38
C ASP A 61 0.43 0.27 -8.41
N GLY A 62 1.18 1.34 -8.67
CA GLY A 62 2.25 1.78 -7.77
C GLY A 62 1.73 2.24 -6.42
N CYS A 63 0.61 2.96 -6.41
CA CYS A 63 -0.04 3.41 -5.19
C CYS A 63 -0.62 2.22 -4.41
N ILE A 64 -1.22 1.27 -5.12
CA ILE A 64 -1.74 0.03 -4.54
C ILE A 64 -0.62 -0.72 -3.81
N ALA A 65 0.51 -0.94 -4.49
CA ALA A 65 1.65 -1.66 -3.90
C ALA A 65 2.20 -0.92 -2.67
N ALA A 66 2.34 0.39 -2.74
CA ALA A 66 2.86 1.20 -1.64
C ALA A 66 1.96 1.14 -0.41
N HIS A 67 0.64 1.33 -0.59
CA HIS A 67 -0.29 1.39 0.54
C HIS A 67 -0.75 0.02 1.03
N ALA A 68 -0.73 -1.02 0.19
CA ALA A 68 -0.87 -2.40 0.64
C ALA A 68 0.27 -2.77 1.60
N HIS A 69 1.49 -2.41 1.23
CA HIS A 69 2.66 -2.61 2.09
C HIS A 69 2.55 -1.80 3.39
N GLY A 70 2.20 -0.53 3.29
CA GLY A 70 2.01 0.34 4.45
C GLY A 70 0.94 -0.18 5.41
N ALA A 71 -0.18 -0.66 4.88
CA ALA A 71 -1.26 -1.22 5.68
C ALA A 71 -0.79 -2.48 6.45
N VAL A 72 -0.03 -3.35 5.80
CA VAL A 72 0.55 -4.53 6.46
C VAL A 72 1.48 -4.11 7.61
N LEU A 73 2.36 -3.14 7.35
CA LEU A 73 3.31 -2.67 8.36
C LEU A 73 2.62 -2.05 9.58
N HIS A 74 1.44 -1.47 9.38
CA HIS A 74 0.65 -0.87 10.47
C HIS A 74 -0.40 -1.83 11.05
N GLY A 75 -0.29 -3.11 10.75
CA GLY A 75 -1.06 -4.16 11.41
C GLY A 75 -2.45 -4.42 10.87
N ALA A 76 -2.76 -3.96 9.66
CA ALA A 76 -4.05 -4.28 9.04
C ALA A 76 -4.17 -5.79 8.80
N THR A 77 -5.36 -6.33 9.03
CA THR A 77 -5.66 -7.73 8.77
C THR A 77 -6.13 -7.93 7.34
N VAL A 78 -6.08 -9.17 6.87
CA VAL A 78 -6.60 -9.54 5.56
C VAL A 78 -8.09 -9.19 5.44
N ALA A 79 -8.86 -9.44 6.51
CA ALA A 79 -10.28 -9.10 6.54
C ALA A 79 -10.52 -7.59 6.44
N GLU A 80 -9.74 -6.80 7.16
CA GLU A 80 -9.84 -5.33 7.09
C GLU A 80 -9.53 -4.80 5.69
N ALA A 81 -8.48 -5.33 5.06
CA ALA A 81 -8.13 -4.95 3.70
C ALA A 81 -9.25 -5.31 2.71
N ALA A 82 -9.82 -6.51 2.84
CA ALA A 82 -10.93 -6.96 1.99
C ALA A 82 -12.14 -6.03 2.13
N GLU A 83 -12.50 -5.65 3.35
CA GLU A 83 -13.64 -4.76 3.59
C GLU A 83 -13.40 -3.35 3.06
N ALA A 84 -12.21 -2.79 3.23
CA ALA A 84 -11.85 -1.49 2.68
C ALA A 84 -11.92 -1.50 1.15
N ILE A 85 -11.42 -2.56 0.51
CA ILE A 85 -11.52 -2.74 -0.94
C ILE A 85 -12.98 -2.85 -1.37
N GLY A 86 -13.80 -3.58 -0.59
CA GLY A 86 -15.23 -3.75 -0.88
C GLY A 86 -15.98 -2.43 -0.99
N VAL A 87 -15.63 -1.45 -0.19
CA VAL A 87 -16.26 -0.12 -0.25
C VAL A 87 -16.02 0.54 -1.62
N THR A 88 -14.88 0.25 -2.27
CA THR A 88 -14.59 0.83 -3.59
C THR A 88 -15.55 0.35 -4.67
N PHE A 89 -16.15 -0.83 -4.50
CA PHE A 89 -17.13 -1.37 -5.44
C PHE A 89 -18.40 -0.50 -5.46
N LEU A 90 -18.82 -0.03 -4.30
CA LEU A 90 -19.98 0.86 -4.19
C LEU A 90 -19.81 2.12 -5.04
N MET A 91 -18.62 2.72 -5.01
CA MET A 91 -18.37 4.02 -5.63
C MET A 91 -17.90 3.91 -7.08
N ASN A 92 -17.26 2.81 -7.49
CA ASN A 92 -16.57 2.70 -8.77
C ASN A 92 -17.14 1.61 -9.70
N GLY A 93 -17.88 0.66 -9.18
CA GLY A 93 -18.48 -0.40 -10.00
C GLY A 93 -17.44 -1.38 -10.57
N GLY A 94 -17.66 -1.80 -11.82
CA GLY A 94 -16.86 -2.82 -12.50
C GLY A 94 -15.35 -2.68 -12.43
N PRO A 95 -14.76 -1.50 -12.72
CA PRO A 95 -13.31 -1.35 -12.66
C PRO A 95 -12.72 -1.69 -11.28
N ALA A 96 -13.45 -1.45 -10.20
CA ALA A 96 -12.99 -1.79 -8.87
C ALA A 96 -12.90 -3.30 -8.62
N THR A 97 -13.66 -4.11 -9.36
CA THR A 97 -13.54 -5.57 -9.25
C THR A 97 -12.19 -6.05 -9.78
N VAL A 98 -11.63 -5.37 -10.75
CA VAL A 98 -10.31 -5.68 -11.32
C VAL A 98 -9.20 -5.14 -10.44
N TYR A 99 -9.20 -3.83 -10.20
CA TYR A 99 -8.14 -3.19 -9.40
C TYR A 99 -8.23 -3.57 -7.93
N GLY A 100 -9.43 -3.85 -7.42
CA GLY A 100 -9.60 -4.41 -6.08
C GLY A 100 -8.97 -5.78 -5.94
N ALA A 101 -9.09 -6.65 -6.95
CA ALA A 101 -8.41 -7.94 -6.96
C ALA A 101 -6.89 -7.79 -6.94
N ARG A 102 -6.34 -6.83 -7.70
CA ARG A 102 -4.90 -6.52 -7.67
C ARG A 102 -4.46 -6.05 -6.28
N ALA A 103 -5.24 -5.17 -5.68
CA ALA A 103 -4.96 -4.64 -4.34
C ALA A 103 -4.97 -5.74 -3.28
N PHE A 104 -5.94 -6.64 -3.36
CA PHE A 104 -6.03 -7.76 -2.44
C PHE A 104 -4.86 -8.72 -2.60
N ALA A 105 -4.48 -9.02 -3.84
CA ALA A 105 -3.32 -9.86 -4.14
C ALA A 105 -2.03 -9.21 -3.59
N ALA A 106 -1.85 -7.91 -3.79
CA ALA A 106 -0.71 -7.18 -3.25
C ALA A 106 -0.67 -7.23 -1.73
N PHE A 107 -1.81 -6.98 -1.08
CA PHE A 107 -1.90 -7.02 0.38
C PHE A 107 -1.54 -8.41 0.92
N GLN A 108 -2.10 -9.46 0.35
CA GLN A 108 -1.82 -10.83 0.79
C GLN A 108 -0.35 -11.19 0.61
N GLU A 109 0.27 -10.76 -0.49
CA GLU A 109 1.69 -11.00 -0.73
C GLU A 109 2.56 -10.38 0.38
N PHE A 110 2.35 -9.10 0.69
CA PHE A 110 3.09 -8.42 1.75
C PHE A 110 2.77 -8.99 3.13
N HIS A 111 1.53 -9.35 3.36
CA HIS A 111 1.11 -9.93 4.63
C HIS A 111 1.82 -11.27 4.90
N ARG A 112 1.89 -12.15 3.91
CA ARG A 112 2.61 -13.42 4.02
C ARG A 112 4.11 -13.20 4.25
N GLU A 113 4.70 -12.28 3.50
CA GLU A 113 6.13 -11.96 3.63
C GLU A 113 6.45 -11.40 5.01
N TYR A 114 5.63 -10.48 5.51
CA TYR A 114 5.81 -9.89 6.84
C TYR A 114 5.62 -10.93 7.96
N ALA A 115 4.62 -11.79 7.85
CA ALA A 115 4.40 -12.87 8.81
C ALA A 115 5.58 -13.85 8.82
N GLY A 116 6.13 -14.18 7.66
CA GLY A 116 7.32 -15.02 7.53
C GLY A 116 8.54 -14.41 8.22
N ARG A 117 8.80 -13.14 8.01
CA ARG A 117 9.90 -12.42 8.67
C ARG A 117 9.75 -12.39 10.18
N ARG A 118 8.54 -12.19 10.67
CA ARG A 118 8.25 -12.20 12.12
C ARG A 118 8.48 -13.57 12.72
N ALA A 119 8.09 -14.63 12.02
CA ALA A 119 8.32 -16.01 12.47
C ALA A 119 9.82 -16.32 12.53
N GLU A 120 10.59 -15.93 11.51
CA GLU A 120 12.04 -16.10 11.48
C GLU A 120 12.72 -15.34 12.63
N SER A 121 12.33 -14.11 12.85
CA SER A 121 12.84 -13.28 13.93
C SER A 121 12.53 -13.89 15.32
N ALA A 122 11.33 -14.41 15.51
CA ALA A 122 10.95 -15.09 16.76
C ALA A 122 11.76 -16.38 16.97
N ALA A 123 11.98 -17.14 15.91
CA ALA A 123 12.76 -18.40 15.99
C ALA A 123 14.25 -18.13 16.28
N ALA A 124 14.78 -16.97 15.89
CA ALA A 124 16.17 -16.58 16.13
C ALA A 124 16.44 -16.12 17.57
N ARG A 125 15.40 -15.84 18.35
CA ARG A 125 15.50 -15.47 19.77
C ARG A 125 15.53 -16.73 20.65
#